data_2efb7096bbe2d87416d08160a883792b
#
_entry.id   2efb7096bbe2d87416d08160a883792b
#
_cell.length_a   1.000
_cell.length_b   1.000
_cell.length_c   1.000
_cell.angle_alpha   90.00
_cell.angle_beta   90.00
_cell.angle_gamma   90.00
#
_symmetry.space_group_name_H-M   'P 1'
#
loop_
_entity.id
_entity.type
_entity.pdbx_description
1 polymer ?
#
loop_
_entity_poly.entity_id
_entity_poly.type
_entity_poly.pdbx_seq_one_letter_code
_entity_poly.pdbx_strand_id
1 'polypeptide(L)'
;MAVSGQPDPWAARTGLTAILIAVPELTEFTDRWRSVSFSSARPTAALTELIPPHVTVLVPWLLDPSPEDVQRLQDAVVDIDPFDLCFQTAGQFPNGTTWLRPEPFDQVRELVATVLATFPECPPYGGQFLDPHPHLTISSSDRGGPGLVAEAQAALQSEEVPAVRLDDLTIWREGDDGIWQLTGSVPLGGDPAQ
;
A
#
# COMPACT_ATOMS: atom_id res chain seq x y z
N MET A 1 11.54 -7.25 -18.81
CA MET A 1 10.90 -8.30 -19.63
C MET A 1 10.23 -9.25 -18.68
N ALA A 2 8.90 -9.24 -18.62
CA ALA A 2 8.15 -10.20 -17.82
C ALA A 2 8.35 -11.58 -18.47
N VAL A 3 8.80 -12.56 -17.69
CA VAL A 3 8.89 -13.96 -18.12
C VAL A 3 7.45 -14.47 -18.22
N SER A 4 6.94 -14.56 -19.45
CA SER A 4 5.63 -15.11 -19.74
C SER A 4 5.62 -16.59 -19.37
N GLY A 5 4.81 -16.98 -18.39
CA GLY A 5 4.55 -18.37 -18.06
C GLY A 5 4.73 -18.77 -16.59
N GLN A 6 5.10 -17.87 -15.67
CA GLN A 6 4.97 -18.17 -14.25
C GLN A 6 3.51 -17.99 -13.82
N PRO A 7 2.95 -18.98 -13.08
CA PRO A 7 1.62 -18.81 -12.49
C PRO A 7 1.65 -17.57 -11.58
N ASP A 8 0.58 -16.78 -11.67
CA ASP A 8 0.38 -15.65 -10.77
C ASP A 8 0.49 -16.16 -9.31
N PRO A 9 1.51 -15.73 -8.55
CA PRO A 9 1.70 -16.19 -7.18
C PRO A 9 0.55 -15.76 -6.24
N TRP A 10 -0.33 -14.88 -6.73
CA TRP A 10 -1.52 -14.39 -6.03
C TRP A 10 -2.76 -15.25 -6.29
N ALA A 11 -2.85 -15.93 -7.44
CA ALA A 11 -4.04 -16.64 -7.90
C ALA A 11 -4.48 -17.83 -7.04
N ALA A 12 -3.65 -18.27 -6.08
CA ALA A 12 -3.90 -19.48 -5.28
C ALA A 12 -3.88 -19.24 -3.76
N ARG A 13 -3.84 -18.00 -3.27
CA ARG A 13 -3.69 -17.71 -1.84
C ARG A 13 -4.89 -16.93 -1.33
N THR A 14 -5.64 -17.53 -0.42
CA THR A 14 -6.58 -16.86 0.48
C THR A 14 -5.86 -16.54 1.80
N GLY A 15 -6.29 -15.48 2.48
CA GLY A 15 -5.75 -15.14 3.81
C GLY A 15 -4.39 -14.43 3.78
N LEU A 16 -4.11 -13.70 2.70
CA LEU A 16 -2.92 -12.85 2.62
C LEU A 16 -2.89 -11.82 3.73
N THR A 17 -1.70 -11.50 4.22
CA THR A 17 -1.49 -10.34 5.08
C THR A 17 -0.61 -9.32 4.38
N ALA A 18 -0.77 -8.06 4.77
CA ALA A 18 -0.01 -6.94 4.23
C ALA A 18 0.35 -5.94 5.32
N ILE A 19 1.51 -5.30 5.17
CA ILE A 19 1.92 -4.13 5.93
C ILE A 19 1.74 -2.92 5.02
N LEU A 20 0.96 -1.94 5.46
CA LEU A 20 0.58 -0.78 4.66
C LEU A 20 0.80 0.52 5.43
N ILE A 21 1.04 1.58 4.68
CA ILE A 21 0.80 2.97 5.11
C ILE A 21 -0.62 3.30 4.65
N ALA A 22 -1.58 3.26 5.55
CA ALA A 22 -2.96 3.64 5.24
C ALA A 22 -3.09 5.17 5.25
N VAL A 23 -3.80 5.71 4.27
CA VAL A 23 -4.05 7.16 4.14
C VAL A 23 -5.54 7.42 3.86
N PRO A 24 -6.42 7.08 4.82
CA PRO A 24 -7.86 7.19 4.66
C PRO A 24 -8.33 8.62 4.37
N GLU A 25 -7.55 9.65 4.73
CA GLU A 25 -7.80 11.05 4.44
C GLU A 25 -7.87 11.35 2.93
N LEU A 26 -7.23 10.50 2.11
CA LEU A 26 -7.27 10.63 0.65
C LEU A 26 -8.47 9.90 0.02
N THR A 27 -9.36 9.29 0.79
CA THR A 27 -10.49 8.53 0.26
C THR A 27 -11.34 9.38 -0.67
N GLU A 28 -11.80 10.55 -0.23
CA GLU A 28 -12.63 11.45 -1.05
C GLU A 28 -11.93 11.88 -2.34
N PHE A 29 -10.63 12.19 -2.27
CA PHE A 29 -9.83 12.59 -3.43
C PHE A 29 -9.65 11.42 -4.42
N THR A 30 -9.40 10.21 -3.95
CA THR A 30 -9.03 9.06 -4.79
C THR A 30 -10.21 8.24 -5.31
N ASP A 31 -11.39 8.28 -4.64
CA ASP A 31 -12.55 7.43 -4.95
C ASP A 31 -13.07 7.59 -6.38
N ARG A 32 -12.87 8.78 -6.98
CA ARG A 32 -13.23 9.04 -8.37
C ARG A 32 -12.51 8.12 -9.37
N TRP A 33 -11.34 7.57 -9.00
CA TRP A 33 -10.54 6.68 -9.84
C TRP A 33 -10.39 5.27 -9.27
N ARG A 34 -10.45 5.13 -7.93
CA ARG A 34 -10.34 3.85 -7.22
C ARG A 34 -11.58 2.98 -7.39
N SER A 35 -12.23 3.03 -8.51
CA SER A 35 -13.36 2.15 -8.72
C SER A 35 -13.00 0.70 -8.38
N VAL A 36 -13.86 0.04 -7.64
CA VAL A 36 -14.16 -1.38 -7.41
C VAL A 36 -13.12 -2.46 -7.82
N SER A 37 -12.00 -2.10 -8.42
CA SER A 37 -10.95 -2.96 -8.96
C SER A 37 -10.10 -3.65 -7.88
N PHE A 38 -10.16 -3.18 -6.64
CA PHE A 38 -9.42 -3.77 -5.53
C PHE A 38 -10.18 -4.90 -4.84
N SER A 39 -11.43 -5.10 -5.20
CA SER A 39 -12.17 -6.29 -4.82
C SER A 39 -12.51 -7.09 -6.08
N SER A 40 -11.57 -7.90 -6.51
CA SER A 40 -11.77 -8.80 -7.66
C SER A 40 -12.91 -9.80 -7.47
N ALA A 41 -13.46 -9.92 -6.27
CA ALA A 41 -14.45 -10.93 -5.94
C ALA A 41 -15.90 -10.40 -5.80
N ARG A 42 -16.15 -9.08 -5.55
CA ARG A 42 -17.53 -8.58 -5.35
C ARG A 42 -17.72 -7.13 -5.79
N PRO A 43 -18.47 -6.88 -6.87
CA PRO A 43 -18.80 -5.52 -7.35
C PRO A 43 -19.82 -4.78 -6.47
N THR A 44 -20.18 -5.27 -5.29
CA THR A 44 -21.27 -4.76 -4.44
C THR A 44 -20.82 -4.28 -3.06
N ALA A 45 -19.55 -4.40 -2.69
CA ALA A 45 -19.06 -3.81 -1.44
C ALA A 45 -19.10 -2.28 -1.56
N ALA A 46 -19.61 -1.59 -0.54
CA ALA A 46 -19.50 -0.15 -0.46
C ALA A 46 -18.01 0.24 -0.38
N LEU A 47 -17.62 1.38 -0.97
CA LEU A 47 -16.23 1.83 -0.96
C LEU A 47 -15.63 1.91 0.46
N THR A 48 -16.47 2.16 1.46
CA THR A 48 -16.11 2.17 2.88
C THR A 48 -15.74 0.80 3.47
N GLU A 49 -16.09 -0.30 2.78
CA GLU A 49 -15.74 -1.67 3.19
C GLU A 49 -14.45 -2.15 2.52
N LEU A 50 -13.85 -1.32 1.67
CA LEU A 50 -12.60 -1.63 1.01
C LEU A 50 -11.43 -1.16 1.87
N ILE A 51 -10.28 -1.79 1.64
CA ILE A 51 -9.01 -1.28 2.15
C ILE A 51 -8.84 0.21 1.75
N PRO A 52 -8.51 1.12 2.69
CA PRO A 52 -8.39 2.54 2.37
C PRO A 52 -7.31 2.82 1.31
N PRO A 53 -7.21 4.03 0.76
CA PRO A 53 -6.03 4.44 0.01
C PRO A 53 -4.77 4.14 0.82
N HIS A 54 -3.75 3.57 0.19
CA HIS A 54 -2.56 3.14 0.91
C HIS A 54 -1.31 3.11 0.03
N VAL A 55 -0.16 3.18 0.67
CA VAL A 55 1.13 2.78 0.09
C VAL A 55 1.48 1.39 0.64
N THR A 56 1.75 0.44 -0.23
CA THR A 56 2.16 -0.90 0.17
C THR A 56 3.61 -0.87 0.66
N VAL A 57 3.82 -1.35 1.88
CA VAL A 57 5.15 -1.56 2.46
C VAL A 57 5.64 -2.96 2.16
N LEU A 58 4.83 -3.98 2.50
CA LEU A 58 5.14 -5.38 2.22
C LEU A 58 3.86 -6.18 1.98
N VAL A 59 3.79 -6.88 0.86
CA VAL A 59 2.74 -7.84 0.51
C VAL A 59 3.30 -8.93 -0.42
N PRO A 60 2.99 -10.22 -0.21
CA PRO A 60 2.43 -10.78 1.01
C PRO A 60 3.42 -10.69 2.17
N TRP A 61 2.89 -10.53 3.38
CA TRP A 61 3.65 -10.73 4.60
C TRP A 61 3.48 -12.18 5.07
N LEU A 62 3.52 -12.46 6.36
CA LEU A 62 3.34 -13.79 6.93
C LEU A 62 1.86 -14.20 6.90
N LEU A 63 1.55 -15.47 6.60
CA LEU A 63 0.15 -15.93 6.54
C LEU A 63 -0.56 -15.84 7.89
N ASP A 64 0.16 -16.07 8.97
CA ASP A 64 -0.35 -16.02 10.34
C ASP A 64 0.72 -15.42 11.25
N PRO A 65 0.85 -14.08 11.24
CA PRO A 65 1.87 -13.40 12.02
C PRO A 65 1.63 -13.57 13.51
N SER A 66 2.67 -14.03 14.22
CA SER A 66 2.68 -14.18 15.66
C SER A 66 2.90 -12.82 16.36
N PRO A 67 2.67 -12.73 17.68
CA PRO A 67 3.05 -11.55 18.45
C PRO A 67 4.54 -11.21 18.34
N GLU A 68 5.41 -12.21 18.23
CA GLU A 68 6.86 -12.04 18.05
C GLU A 68 7.18 -11.42 16.67
N ASP A 69 6.42 -11.75 15.62
CA ASP A 69 6.59 -11.13 14.30
C ASP A 69 6.16 -9.67 14.30
N VAL A 70 5.09 -9.34 15.03
CA VAL A 70 4.64 -7.96 15.23
C VAL A 70 5.69 -7.19 16.03
N GLN A 71 6.27 -7.78 17.08
CA GLN A 71 7.35 -7.16 17.85
C GLN A 71 8.60 -6.93 16.97
N ARG A 72 8.95 -7.89 16.13
CA ARG A 72 10.05 -7.76 15.17
C ARG A 72 9.83 -6.59 14.19
N LEU A 73 8.59 -6.37 13.75
CA LEU A 73 8.23 -5.19 12.95
C LEU A 73 8.38 -3.90 13.76
N GLN A 74 7.91 -3.89 15.01
CA GLN A 74 8.04 -2.76 15.92
C GLN A 74 9.51 -2.38 16.15
N ASP A 75 10.35 -3.37 16.43
CA ASP A 75 11.79 -3.16 16.66
C ASP A 75 12.49 -2.59 15.41
N ALA A 76 11.99 -2.93 14.23
CA ALA A 76 12.55 -2.43 12.97
C ALA A 76 12.25 -0.95 12.70
N VAL A 77 11.12 -0.44 13.22
CA VAL A 77 10.66 0.93 12.93
C VAL A 77 10.73 1.87 14.14
N VAL A 78 11.20 1.38 15.28
CA VAL A 78 11.26 2.13 16.55
C VAL A 78 12.12 3.40 16.47
N ASP A 79 13.14 3.40 15.64
CA ASP A 79 14.06 4.54 15.43
C ASP A 79 13.62 5.45 14.27
N ILE A 80 12.47 5.19 13.64
CA ILE A 80 11.94 6.00 12.55
C ILE A 80 10.93 6.98 13.11
N ASP A 81 11.30 8.25 13.21
CA ASP A 81 10.38 9.30 13.69
C ASP A 81 9.15 9.41 12.78
N PRO A 82 7.94 9.62 13.34
CA PRO A 82 6.76 9.98 12.56
C PRO A 82 6.97 11.20 11.67
N PHE A 83 6.44 11.20 10.46
CA PHE A 83 6.60 12.29 9.49
C PHE A 83 5.35 12.53 8.66
N ASP A 84 5.28 13.71 8.01
CA ASP A 84 4.14 14.07 7.19
C ASP A 84 4.33 13.57 5.75
N LEU A 85 3.27 12.97 5.20
CA LEU A 85 3.17 12.54 3.82
C LEU A 85 2.33 13.52 3.01
N CYS A 86 2.75 13.81 1.79
CA CYS A 86 1.92 14.47 0.80
C CYS A 86 2.04 13.76 -0.56
N PHE A 87 1.12 14.07 -1.47
CA PHE A 87 1.05 13.46 -2.80
C PHE A 87 0.91 14.57 -3.84
N GLN A 88 1.95 14.82 -4.63
CA GLN A 88 2.01 15.93 -5.58
C GLN A 88 2.25 15.49 -7.02
N THR A 89 2.58 14.21 -7.22
CA THR A 89 2.93 13.67 -8.54
C THR A 89 2.10 12.45 -8.85
N ALA A 90 1.46 12.44 -10.00
CA ALA A 90 0.83 11.25 -10.58
C ALA A 90 1.74 10.61 -11.62
N GLY A 91 1.71 9.29 -11.70
CA GLY A 91 2.47 8.53 -12.68
C GLY A 91 1.77 7.25 -13.08
N GLN A 92 2.37 6.53 -14.03
CA GLN A 92 1.84 5.26 -14.51
C GLN A 92 2.98 4.26 -14.72
N PHE A 93 2.76 3.03 -14.32
CA PHE A 93 3.66 1.93 -14.65
C PHE A 93 3.43 1.45 -16.09
N PRO A 94 4.42 0.75 -16.70
CA PRO A 94 4.28 0.21 -18.05
C PRO A 94 3.09 -0.74 -18.25
N ASN A 95 2.59 -1.35 -17.18
CA ASN A 95 1.40 -2.19 -17.19
C ASN A 95 0.08 -1.40 -17.17
N GLY A 96 0.12 -0.06 -17.11
CA GLY A 96 -1.07 0.79 -17.10
C GLY A 96 -1.59 1.16 -15.70
N THR A 97 -1.05 0.60 -14.62
CA THR A 97 -1.43 1.00 -13.25
C THR A 97 -1.06 2.44 -12.99
N THR A 98 -2.03 3.27 -12.64
CA THR A 98 -1.86 4.70 -12.33
C THR A 98 -1.75 4.89 -10.81
N TRP A 99 -0.82 5.74 -10.41
CA TRP A 99 -0.45 5.91 -9.01
C TRP A 99 -0.11 7.35 -8.66
N LEU A 100 -0.13 7.65 -7.35
CA LEU A 100 0.38 8.87 -6.74
C LEU A 100 1.68 8.56 -6.00
N ARG A 101 2.65 9.47 -6.09
CA ARG A 101 3.94 9.35 -5.43
C ARG A 101 3.87 9.95 -4.03
N PRO A 102 4.21 9.19 -2.97
CA PRO A 102 4.34 9.73 -1.63
C PRO A 102 5.60 10.62 -1.53
N GLU A 103 5.49 11.72 -0.81
CA GLU A 103 6.61 12.61 -0.49
C GLU A 103 6.66 12.83 1.04
N PRO A 104 7.85 12.79 1.65
CA PRO A 104 9.18 12.67 1.05
C PRO A 104 9.48 11.24 0.57
N PHE A 105 9.74 11.08 -0.73
CA PHE A 105 9.87 9.77 -1.37
C PHE A 105 11.02 8.92 -0.80
N ASP A 106 12.18 9.53 -0.60
CA ASP A 106 13.37 8.78 -0.13
C ASP A 106 13.14 8.25 1.29
N GLN A 107 12.48 9.00 2.17
CA GLN A 107 12.16 8.55 3.52
C GLN A 107 11.16 7.37 3.52
N VAL A 108 10.14 7.44 2.66
CA VAL A 108 9.21 6.31 2.47
C VAL A 108 9.94 5.09 1.91
N ARG A 109 10.85 5.29 0.97
CA ARG A 109 11.65 4.21 0.39
C ARG A 109 12.59 3.56 1.41
N GLU A 110 13.20 4.34 2.29
CA GLU A 110 14.03 3.84 3.39
C GLU A 110 13.20 3.03 4.40
N LEU A 111 12.02 3.52 4.77
CA LEU A 111 11.07 2.77 5.62
C LEU A 111 10.70 1.42 5.00
N VAL A 112 10.33 1.41 3.72
CA VAL A 112 10.03 0.16 2.98
C VAL A 112 11.24 -0.76 2.97
N ALA A 113 12.43 -0.26 2.66
CA ALA A 113 13.66 -1.05 2.64
C ALA A 113 13.99 -1.66 4.01
N THR A 114 13.77 -0.91 5.10
CA THR A 114 13.95 -1.39 6.48
C THR A 114 13.04 -2.58 6.78
N VAL A 115 11.75 -2.47 6.44
CA VAL A 115 10.79 -3.56 6.63
C VAL A 115 11.14 -4.77 5.77
N LEU A 116 11.49 -4.57 4.51
CA LEU A 116 11.91 -5.67 3.62
C LEU A 116 13.17 -6.39 4.11
N ALA A 117 14.15 -5.65 4.64
CA ALA A 117 15.36 -6.23 5.22
C ALA A 117 15.07 -7.04 6.51
N THR A 118 14.03 -6.64 7.25
CA THR A 118 13.58 -7.33 8.46
C THR A 118 12.89 -8.65 8.14
N PHE A 119 12.20 -8.76 7.01
CA PHE A 119 11.46 -9.95 6.59
C PHE A 119 11.94 -10.51 5.24
N PRO A 120 13.20 -10.94 5.13
CA PRO A 120 13.76 -11.46 3.87
C PRO A 120 13.06 -12.75 3.39
N GLU A 121 12.37 -13.45 4.28
CA GLU A 121 11.52 -14.61 3.97
C GLU A 121 10.23 -14.24 3.21
N CYS A 122 9.86 -12.95 3.22
CA CYS A 122 8.67 -12.42 2.57
C CYS A 122 9.06 -11.55 1.36
N PRO A 123 9.47 -12.12 0.23
CA PRO A 123 9.88 -11.32 -0.92
C PRO A 123 8.69 -10.46 -1.42
N PRO A 124 8.88 -9.15 -1.65
CA PRO A 124 7.79 -8.25 -2.00
C PRO A 124 7.13 -8.69 -3.31
N TYR A 125 5.78 -8.65 -3.32
CA TYR A 125 4.96 -9.11 -4.43
C TYR A 125 5.31 -10.55 -4.87
N GLY A 126 5.65 -11.43 -3.91
CA GLY A 126 6.06 -12.81 -4.19
C GLY A 126 7.36 -12.92 -5.00
N GLY A 127 8.23 -11.91 -4.92
CA GLY A 127 9.50 -11.85 -5.65
C GLY A 127 9.41 -11.30 -7.07
N GLN A 128 8.26 -10.75 -7.47
CA GLN A 128 8.11 -10.18 -8.81
C GLN A 128 8.91 -8.88 -9.01
N PHE A 129 9.16 -8.14 -7.93
CA PHE A 129 9.88 -6.87 -7.94
C PHE A 129 10.99 -6.90 -6.90
N LEU A 130 12.25 -6.76 -7.34
CA LEU A 130 13.41 -6.74 -6.44
C LEU A 130 13.58 -5.40 -5.72
N ASP A 131 13.13 -4.31 -6.35
CA ASP A 131 13.17 -2.95 -5.80
C ASP A 131 11.78 -2.32 -6.03
N PRO A 132 10.85 -2.54 -5.09
CA PRO A 132 9.50 -2.00 -5.23
C PRO A 132 9.51 -0.48 -5.12
N HIS A 133 8.85 0.20 -6.06
CA HIS A 133 8.66 1.65 -6.04
C HIS A 133 7.46 2.00 -5.15
N PRO A 134 7.64 2.64 -3.98
CA PRO A 134 6.54 3.02 -3.11
C PRO A 134 5.55 3.94 -3.84
N HIS A 135 4.27 3.59 -3.80
CA HIS A 135 3.23 4.34 -4.52
C HIS A 135 1.85 4.07 -3.92
N LEU A 136 0.95 5.02 -4.06
CA LEU A 136 -0.47 4.85 -3.81
C LEU A 136 -1.18 4.60 -5.14
N THR A 137 -1.70 3.41 -5.35
CA THR A 137 -2.44 3.05 -6.56
C THR A 137 -3.82 3.71 -6.55
N ILE A 138 -4.16 4.44 -7.63
CA ILE A 138 -5.49 5.04 -7.83
C ILE A 138 -6.30 4.35 -8.93
N SER A 139 -5.65 3.60 -9.82
CA SER A 139 -6.35 2.80 -10.82
C SER A 139 -5.50 1.62 -11.26
N SER A 140 -6.15 0.47 -11.44
CA SER A 140 -5.50 -0.73 -11.97
C SER A 140 -5.29 -0.66 -13.49
N SER A 141 -4.48 -1.57 -14.00
CA SER A 141 -4.04 -1.62 -15.41
C SER A 141 -5.18 -1.74 -16.43
N ASP A 142 -6.28 -2.34 -16.06
CA ASP A 142 -7.45 -2.55 -16.92
C ASP A 142 -8.33 -1.30 -17.10
N ARG A 143 -8.13 -0.26 -16.28
CA ARG A 143 -8.90 0.99 -16.26
C ARG A 143 -8.06 2.25 -16.42
N GLY A 144 -6.73 2.15 -16.24
CA GLY A 144 -5.79 3.25 -16.41
C GLY A 144 -5.49 3.51 -17.89
N GLY A 145 -5.95 4.63 -18.42
CA GLY A 145 -5.55 5.13 -19.74
C GLY A 145 -4.55 6.28 -19.63
N PRO A 146 -3.86 6.66 -20.72
CA PRO A 146 -2.90 7.78 -20.71
C PRO A 146 -3.53 9.12 -20.29
N GLY A 147 -4.83 9.28 -20.45
CA GLY A 147 -5.57 10.45 -19.99
C GLY A 147 -5.70 10.54 -18.47
N LEU A 148 -5.72 9.40 -17.76
CA LEU A 148 -5.93 9.36 -16.32
C LEU A 148 -4.77 9.99 -15.54
N VAL A 149 -3.53 9.80 -15.97
CA VAL A 149 -2.37 10.45 -15.35
C VAL A 149 -2.48 11.97 -15.44
N ALA A 150 -2.85 12.48 -16.63
CA ALA A 150 -3.01 13.92 -16.82
C ALA A 150 -4.17 14.48 -15.98
N GLU A 151 -5.28 13.76 -15.87
CA GLU A 151 -6.43 14.11 -15.03
C GLU A 151 -6.04 14.14 -13.55
N ALA A 152 -5.40 13.08 -13.05
CA ALA A 152 -4.95 12.98 -11.66
C ALA A 152 -3.92 14.10 -11.35
N GLN A 153 -2.98 14.37 -12.25
CA GLN A 153 -1.99 15.43 -12.08
C GLN A 153 -2.64 16.82 -12.06
N ALA A 154 -3.65 17.06 -12.90
CA ALA A 154 -4.40 18.31 -12.89
C ALA A 154 -5.19 18.49 -11.59
N ALA A 155 -5.81 17.44 -11.08
CA ALA A 155 -6.51 17.46 -9.80
C ALA A 155 -5.56 17.76 -8.63
N LEU A 156 -4.38 17.13 -8.58
CA LEU A 156 -3.34 17.43 -7.58
C LEU A 156 -2.87 18.90 -7.58
N GLN A 157 -2.97 19.58 -8.73
CA GLN A 157 -2.56 20.99 -8.88
C GLN A 157 -3.68 21.98 -8.56
N SER A 158 -4.94 21.57 -8.68
CA SER A 158 -6.11 22.46 -8.59
C SER A 158 -6.95 22.25 -7.33
N GLU A 159 -6.80 21.13 -6.65
CA GLU A 159 -7.55 20.78 -5.44
C GLU A 159 -6.63 20.76 -4.22
N GLU A 160 -7.19 21.02 -3.05
CA GLU A 160 -6.48 20.85 -1.78
C GLU A 160 -6.42 19.36 -1.43
N VAL A 161 -5.22 18.78 -1.48
CA VAL A 161 -4.96 17.41 -1.06
C VAL A 161 -4.30 17.47 0.32
N PRO A 162 -4.91 16.86 1.36
CA PRO A 162 -4.38 16.98 2.71
C PRO A 162 -2.99 16.30 2.82
N ALA A 163 -2.11 16.89 3.61
CA ALA A 163 -0.97 16.17 4.15
C ALA A 163 -1.45 15.20 5.22
N VAL A 164 -0.85 14.03 5.28
CA VAL A 164 -1.23 12.95 6.20
C VAL A 164 -0.07 12.67 7.13
N ARG A 165 -0.31 12.67 8.44
CA ARG A 165 0.70 12.27 9.40
C ARG A 165 0.87 10.77 9.38
N LEU A 166 2.07 10.29 9.09
CA LEU A 166 2.43 8.89 9.22
C LEU A 166 2.95 8.63 10.63
N ASP A 167 2.08 8.11 11.47
CA ASP A 167 2.37 7.77 12.87
C ASP A 167 2.57 6.26 13.06
N ASP A 168 1.96 5.43 12.19
CA ASP A 168 2.01 3.98 12.31
C ASP A 168 2.00 3.25 10.96
N LEU A 169 2.43 2.01 10.97
CA LEU A 169 2.18 1.02 9.92
C LEU A 169 0.97 0.18 10.31
N THR A 170 0.10 -0.08 9.35
CA THR A 170 -1.11 -0.89 9.58
C THR A 170 -0.94 -2.30 9.03
N ILE A 171 -1.47 -3.29 9.76
CA ILE A 171 -1.44 -4.71 9.40
C ILE A 171 -2.84 -5.11 8.95
N TRP A 172 -2.93 -5.62 7.74
CA TRP A 172 -4.20 -6.03 7.12
C TRP A 172 -4.18 -7.50 6.78
N ARG A 173 -5.34 -8.15 6.87
CA ARG A 173 -5.56 -9.55 6.48
C ARG A 173 -6.72 -9.65 5.50
N GLU A 174 -6.53 -10.40 4.43
CA GLU A 174 -7.59 -10.78 3.52
C GLU A 174 -8.44 -11.91 4.11
N GLY A 175 -9.74 -11.68 4.22
CA GLY A 175 -10.70 -12.71 4.60
C GLY A 175 -10.98 -13.71 3.48
N ASP A 176 -11.64 -14.81 3.81
CA ASP A 176 -12.06 -15.83 2.84
C ASP A 176 -13.02 -15.30 1.77
N ASP A 177 -13.68 -14.18 2.04
CA ASP A 177 -14.55 -13.44 1.13
C ASP A 177 -13.81 -12.41 0.25
N GLY A 178 -12.48 -12.31 0.40
CA GLY A 178 -11.64 -11.34 -0.30
C GLY A 178 -11.71 -9.92 0.27
N ILE A 179 -12.38 -9.73 1.41
CA ILE A 179 -12.44 -8.43 2.10
C ILE A 179 -11.23 -8.30 3.03
N TRP A 180 -10.53 -7.19 2.92
CA TRP A 180 -9.39 -6.89 3.78
C TRP A 180 -9.85 -6.26 5.10
N GLN A 181 -9.29 -6.74 6.20
CA GLN A 181 -9.61 -6.29 7.55
C GLN A 181 -8.33 -5.81 8.25
N LEU A 182 -8.43 -4.68 8.94
CA LEU A 182 -7.38 -4.19 9.82
C LEU A 182 -7.25 -5.15 11.02
N THR A 183 -6.05 -5.70 11.23
CA THR A 183 -5.78 -6.64 12.33
C THR A 183 -4.85 -6.08 13.39
N GLY A 184 -4.15 -4.98 13.08
CA GLY A 184 -3.26 -4.31 14.02
C GLY A 184 -2.55 -3.11 13.42
N SER A 185 -1.82 -2.40 14.26
CA SER A 185 -0.90 -1.35 13.84
C SER A 185 0.38 -1.38 14.67
N VAL A 186 1.42 -0.77 14.13
CA VAL A 186 2.76 -0.67 14.73
C VAL A 186 3.19 0.79 14.65
N PRO A 187 3.33 1.51 15.78
CA PRO A 187 3.71 2.91 15.78
C PRO A 187 5.17 3.10 15.33
N LEU A 188 5.44 4.19 14.63
CA LEU A 188 6.79 4.67 14.36
C LEU A 188 7.34 5.38 15.61
N GLY A 189 8.69 5.40 15.78
CA GLY A 189 9.32 6.13 16.88
C GLY A 189 9.11 5.53 18.26
N GLY A 190 8.61 4.30 18.36
CA GLY A 190 8.25 3.67 19.64
C GLY A 190 6.93 4.18 20.22
N ASP A 191 6.47 3.54 21.29
CA ASP A 191 5.28 3.98 22.02
C ASP A 191 5.64 5.21 22.88
N PRO A 192 5.01 6.39 22.66
CA PRO A 192 5.25 7.57 23.49
C PRO A 192 4.82 7.40 24.97
N ALA A 193 4.28 6.21 25.34
CA ALA A 193 3.75 5.91 26.67
C ALA A 193 4.65 5.00 27.54
N GLN A 194 5.92 4.75 27.15
CA GLN A 194 6.90 4.08 28.02
C GLN A 194 7.87 5.05 28.68
#